data_5ff7671e6fe3cb3f49f51f5fb855765a
#
_entry.id   5ff7671e6fe3cb3f49f51f5fb855765a
#
_cell.length_a   1.000
_cell.length_b   1.000
_cell.length_c   1.000
_cell.angle_alpha   90.00
_cell.angle_beta   90.00
_cell.angle_gamma   90.00
#
_symmetry.space_group_name_H-M   'P 1'
#
loop_
_entity.id
_entity.type
_entity.pdbx_description
1 polymer ?
#
loop_
_entity_poly.entity_id
_entity_poly.type
_entity_poly.pdbx_seq_one_letter_code
_entity_poly.pdbx_strand_id
1 'polypeptide(L)'
;MHKVILFLLLISSTLFVKAQINVEPAFWWSGMQETELQLMISGKEIASYKATVNAKDVYLKETVLLENPNYQILYLDISGSAPQKFEIVFTEGKKKISYHYELKTRNPKRKEMKGFDSSDVLYLIMPDRFANGDPTNDQIPMRTNYKVDRKNPNARHGGDIKGISDRLGYLSDLGVTAIWLNPVLENDMEGGSYHGCATTDYYRVDPR
;
A
#
# COMPACT_ATOMS: atom_id res chain seq x y z
N MET A 1 66.41 -2.46 13.44
CA MET A 1 65.11 -2.75 14.06
C MET A 1 64.15 -1.65 13.67
N HIS A 2 63.31 -1.84 12.64
CA HIS A 2 62.36 -0.86 12.12
C HIS A 2 60.99 -1.16 12.76
N LYS A 3 60.49 -0.20 13.56
CA LYS A 3 59.12 -0.28 14.10
C LYS A 3 58.13 0.19 13.03
N VAL A 4 57.33 -0.71 12.52
CA VAL A 4 56.20 -0.42 11.63
C VAL A 4 55.01 -0.02 12.53
N ILE A 5 54.64 1.24 12.47
CA ILE A 5 53.44 1.75 13.15
C ILE A 5 52.27 1.54 12.19
N LEU A 6 51.41 0.57 12.51
CA LEU A 6 50.16 0.28 11.78
C LEU A 6 49.09 1.28 12.22
N PHE A 7 48.76 2.26 11.40
CA PHE A 7 47.68 3.21 11.60
C PHE A 7 46.37 2.57 11.17
N LEU A 8 45.58 2.04 12.12
CA LEU A 8 44.22 1.58 11.87
C LEU A 8 43.30 2.81 11.71
N LEU A 9 42.98 3.14 10.45
CA LEU A 9 41.91 4.08 10.13
C LEU A 9 40.56 3.37 10.40
N LEU A 10 39.94 3.66 11.56
CA LEU A 10 38.53 3.34 11.79
C LEU A 10 37.69 4.27 10.92
N ILE A 11 37.26 3.79 9.77
CA ILE A 11 36.21 4.43 8.97
C ILE A 11 34.90 4.17 9.70
N SER A 12 34.49 5.12 10.54
CA SER A 12 33.13 5.18 11.12
C SER A 12 32.16 5.50 9.97
N SER A 13 31.65 4.48 9.29
CA SER A 13 30.51 4.63 8.41
C SER A 13 29.29 4.91 9.28
N THR A 14 28.94 6.17 9.42
CA THR A 14 27.62 6.57 9.94
C THR A 14 26.58 6.08 8.94
N LEU A 15 25.98 4.93 9.24
CA LEU A 15 24.77 4.48 8.57
C LEU A 15 23.69 5.52 8.91
N PHE A 16 23.45 6.46 7.99
CA PHE A 16 22.25 7.27 8.02
C PHE A 16 21.06 6.35 7.79
N VAL A 17 20.49 5.79 8.85
CA VAL A 17 19.17 5.19 8.80
C VAL A 17 18.21 6.34 8.50
N LYS A 18 17.85 6.48 7.23
CA LYS A 18 16.81 7.41 6.83
C LYS A 18 15.54 6.98 7.57
N ALA A 19 15.03 7.81 8.46
CA ALA A 19 13.77 7.53 9.14
C ALA A 19 12.71 7.29 8.07
N GLN A 20 12.28 6.05 7.94
CA GLN A 20 11.27 5.67 6.96
C GLN A 20 9.91 5.96 7.57
N ILE A 21 9.18 6.88 6.95
CA ILE A 21 7.77 7.12 7.26
C ILE A 21 6.92 6.57 6.11
N ASN A 22 5.72 6.09 6.45
CA ASN A 22 4.70 5.76 5.48
C ASN A 22 3.58 6.80 5.57
N VAL A 23 2.99 7.12 4.44
CA VAL A 23 1.83 8.02 4.31
C VAL A 23 0.75 7.29 3.56
N GLU A 24 -0.42 7.20 4.16
CA GLU A 24 -1.53 6.44 3.60
C GLU A 24 -2.83 7.24 3.63
N PRO A 25 -3.54 7.25 2.46
CA PRO A 25 -3.20 6.61 1.20
C PRO A 25 -1.95 7.23 0.56
N ALA A 26 -1.16 6.44 -0.17
CA ALA A 26 0.12 6.86 -0.74
C ALA A 26 0.02 7.94 -1.82
N PHE A 27 -1.17 8.17 -2.36
CA PHE A 27 -1.52 9.21 -3.31
C PHE A 27 -3.05 9.43 -3.28
N TRP A 28 -3.51 10.55 -3.85
CA TRP A 28 -4.93 10.81 -4.02
C TRP A 28 -5.21 11.46 -5.38
N TRP A 29 -6.45 11.91 -5.60
CA TRP A 29 -6.84 12.59 -6.82
C TRP A 29 -7.39 13.98 -6.52
N SER A 30 -7.03 14.96 -7.36
CA SER A 30 -7.69 16.27 -7.34
C SER A 30 -9.11 16.19 -7.91
N GLY A 31 -9.97 17.16 -7.56
CA GLY A 31 -11.32 17.25 -8.06
C GLY A 31 -12.26 16.13 -7.59
N MET A 32 -12.00 15.54 -6.42
CA MET A 32 -12.93 14.65 -5.73
C MET A 32 -14.09 15.47 -5.15
N GLN A 33 -15.26 14.83 -5.00
CA GLN A 33 -16.43 15.47 -4.36
C GLN A 33 -16.14 15.74 -2.88
N GLU A 34 -15.56 14.78 -2.19
CA GLU A 34 -15.00 14.99 -0.86
C GLU A 34 -13.65 15.68 -0.99
N THR A 35 -13.56 16.88 -0.44
CA THR A 35 -12.37 17.74 -0.56
C THR A 35 -11.48 17.71 0.66
N GLU A 36 -11.91 17.05 1.73
CA GLU A 36 -11.06 16.79 2.90
C GLU A 36 -10.32 15.47 2.72
N LEU A 37 -9.01 15.56 2.64
CA LEU A 37 -8.14 14.39 2.53
C LEU A 37 -7.53 14.08 3.88
N GLN A 38 -7.83 12.89 4.39
CA GLN A 38 -7.22 12.35 5.60
C GLN A 38 -5.99 11.51 5.23
N LEU A 39 -4.86 11.80 5.85
CA LEU A 39 -3.62 11.04 5.71
C LEU A 39 -3.21 10.44 7.05
N MET A 40 -3.03 9.13 7.10
CA MET A 40 -2.40 8.45 8.21
C MET A 40 -0.88 8.42 7.98
N ILE A 41 -0.14 8.96 8.92
CA ILE A 41 1.32 8.97 8.90
C ILE A 41 1.80 7.98 9.93
N SER A 42 2.64 7.03 9.52
CA SER A 42 3.27 6.09 10.44
C SER A 42 4.79 6.14 10.35
N GLY A 43 5.46 6.02 11.48
CA GLY A 43 6.92 6.03 11.61
C GLY A 43 7.33 6.11 13.07
N LYS A 44 8.59 5.78 13.36
CA LYS A 44 9.09 5.80 14.73
C LYS A 44 8.98 7.20 15.33
N GLU A 45 8.23 7.35 16.45
CA GLU A 45 8.02 8.59 17.20
C GLU A 45 7.51 9.75 16.32
N ILE A 46 6.76 9.46 15.25
CA ILE A 46 6.33 10.50 14.30
C ILE A 46 5.38 11.52 14.95
N ALA A 47 4.67 11.17 16.01
CA ALA A 47 3.79 12.08 16.73
C ALA A 47 4.54 13.26 17.38
N SER A 48 5.86 13.16 17.60
CA SER A 48 6.68 14.29 18.12
C SER A 48 7.03 15.33 17.05
N TYR A 49 6.78 15.01 15.77
CA TYR A 49 7.11 15.90 14.66
C TYR A 49 5.93 16.77 14.28
N LYS A 50 6.19 18.06 14.09
CA LYS A 50 5.22 19.01 13.53
C LYS A 50 5.20 18.87 12.02
N ALA A 51 4.01 18.58 11.45
CA ALA A 51 3.81 18.53 10.01
C ALA A 51 3.58 19.93 9.41
N THR A 52 4.10 20.15 8.21
CA THR A 52 3.81 21.30 7.37
C THR A 52 3.67 20.86 5.92
N VAL A 53 2.77 21.48 5.19
CA VAL A 53 2.50 21.18 3.77
C VAL A 53 2.95 22.37 2.93
N ASN A 54 3.79 22.11 1.93
CA ASN A 54 4.25 23.12 0.99
C ASN A 54 3.70 22.80 -0.41
N ALA A 55 2.47 23.28 -0.67
CA ALA A 55 1.76 23.02 -1.90
C ALA A 55 0.83 24.18 -2.24
N LYS A 56 0.52 24.35 -3.54
CA LYS A 56 -0.45 25.34 -3.99
C LYS A 56 -1.87 24.79 -3.75
N ASP A 57 -2.70 25.62 -3.12
CA ASP A 57 -4.12 25.31 -2.87
C ASP A 57 -4.35 23.96 -2.15
N VAL A 58 -3.42 23.58 -1.27
CA VAL A 58 -3.51 22.47 -0.30
C VAL A 58 -3.20 23.01 1.08
N TYR A 59 -4.12 22.89 2.00
CA TYR A 59 -3.99 23.48 3.34
C TYR A 59 -4.11 22.39 4.42
N LEU A 60 -3.13 22.36 5.31
CA LEU A 60 -3.21 21.53 6.53
C LEU A 60 -4.21 22.17 7.49
N LYS A 61 -5.37 21.54 7.66
CA LYS A 61 -6.44 21.99 8.56
C LYS A 61 -6.17 21.58 10.00
N GLU A 62 -5.81 20.32 10.18
CA GLU A 62 -5.66 19.72 11.51
C GLU A 62 -4.60 18.63 11.51
N THR A 63 -3.95 18.46 12.65
CA THR A 63 -3.10 17.32 12.97
C THR A 63 -3.62 16.66 14.24
N VAL A 64 -4.04 15.40 14.14
CA VAL A 64 -4.48 14.60 15.29
C VAL A 64 -3.37 13.66 15.70
N LEU A 65 -2.93 13.77 16.94
CA LEU A 65 -1.96 12.87 17.55
C LEU A 65 -2.70 11.71 18.19
N LEU A 66 -2.24 10.48 17.92
CA LEU A 66 -2.84 9.27 18.48
C LEU A 66 -2.12 8.89 19.80
N GLU A 67 -2.74 8.00 20.58
CA GLU A 67 -2.12 7.45 21.78
C GLU A 67 -0.80 6.72 21.48
N ASN A 68 -0.73 6.06 20.32
CA ASN A 68 0.49 5.44 19.85
C ASN A 68 1.40 6.51 19.21
N PRO A 69 2.60 6.79 19.79
CA PRO A 69 3.49 7.85 19.32
C PRO A 69 4.06 7.62 17.91
N ASN A 70 3.86 6.42 17.35
CA ASN A 70 4.30 6.10 16.01
C ASN A 70 3.30 6.48 14.93
N TYR A 71 2.19 7.17 15.26
CA TYR A 71 1.15 7.56 14.32
C TYR A 71 0.67 8.99 14.57
N GLN A 72 0.33 9.68 13.48
CA GLN A 72 -0.46 10.91 13.49
C GLN A 72 -1.36 10.97 12.25
N ILE A 73 -2.47 11.69 12.36
CA ILE A 73 -3.40 11.90 11.26
C ILE A 73 -3.32 13.36 10.83
N LEU A 74 -3.22 13.59 9.52
CA LEU A 74 -3.30 14.93 8.92
C LEU A 74 -4.61 15.07 8.16
N TYR A 75 -5.32 16.16 8.38
CA TYR A 75 -6.49 16.55 7.57
C TYR A 75 -6.08 17.69 6.65
N LEU A 76 -6.18 17.46 5.35
CA LEU A 76 -5.83 18.44 4.33
C LEU A 76 -7.09 18.90 3.59
N ASP A 77 -7.24 20.21 3.40
CA ASP A 77 -8.19 20.75 2.43
C ASP A 77 -7.51 20.79 1.05
N ILE A 78 -8.11 20.09 0.09
CA ILE A 78 -7.65 20.01 -1.31
C ILE A 78 -8.68 20.58 -2.30
N SER A 79 -9.68 21.35 -1.82
CA SER A 79 -10.83 21.83 -2.60
C SER A 79 -10.44 22.63 -3.85
N GLY A 80 -9.40 23.45 -3.74
CA GLY A 80 -8.90 24.28 -4.84
C GLY A 80 -7.75 23.67 -5.62
N SER A 81 -7.28 22.48 -5.24
CA SER A 81 -6.03 21.95 -5.75
C SER A 81 -6.17 21.31 -7.14
N ALA A 82 -5.28 21.73 -8.06
CA ALA A 82 -5.00 21.00 -9.29
C ALA A 82 -4.11 19.77 -9.03
N PRO A 83 -4.02 18.81 -9.99
CA PRO A 83 -3.06 17.73 -9.91
C PRO A 83 -1.63 18.26 -9.75
N GLN A 84 -0.91 17.79 -8.74
CA GLN A 84 0.44 18.23 -8.45
C GLN A 84 1.20 17.21 -7.58
N LYS A 85 2.53 17.34 -7.56
CA LYS A 85 3.39 16.72 -6.55
C LYS A 85 3.84 17.80 -5.58
N PHE A 86 3.81 17.48 -4.28
CA PHE A 86 4.22 18.42 -3.24
C PHE A 86 4.90 17.71 -2.09
N GLU A 87 5.50 18.50 -1.22
CA GLU A 87 6.25 17.99 -0.08
C GLU A 87 5.45 18.20 1.22
N ILE A 88 5.37 17.14 2.01
CA ILE A 88 4.96 17.18 3.41
C ILE A 88 6.23 17.10 4.24
N VAL A 89 6.46 18.10 5.09
CA VAL A 89 7.66 18.22 5.90
C VAL A 89 7.31 18.03 7.36
N PHE A 90 8.04 17.13 8.02
CA PHE A 90 7.92 16.83 9.44
C PHE A 90 9.17 17.31 10.15
N THR A 91 9.03 18.13 11.20
CA THR A 91 10.13 18.74 11.93
C THR A 91 10.04 18.49 13.43
N GLU A 92 11.19 18.11 14.06
CA GLU A 92 11.36 17.99 15.50
C GLU A 92 12.73 18.60 15.89
N GLY A 93 12.74 19.79 16.45
CA GLY A 93 13.97 20.54 16.72
C GLY A 93 14.78 20.78 15.45
N LYS A 94 15.97 20.16 15.35
CA LYS A 94 16.83 20.24 14.16
C LYS A 94 16.61 19.08 13.16
N LYS A 95 15.81 18.08 13.52
CA LYS A 95 15.50 16.95 12.65
C LYS A 95 14.42 17.33 11.65
N LYS A 96 14.59 16.86 10.43
CA LYS A 96 13.62 17.06 9.32
C LYS A 96 13.45 15.76 8.55
N ILE A 97 12.20 15.40 8.28
CA ILE A 97 11.81 14.31 7.39
C ILE A 97 10.93 14.92 6.31
N SER A 98 11.16 14.57 5.05
CA SER A 98 10.37 15.04 3.92
C SER A 98 9.73 13.85 3.21
N TYR A 99 8.46 13.98 2.84
CA TYR A 99 7.72 13.01 2.06
C TYR A 99 7.12 13.68 0.83
N HIS A 100 7.32 13.09 -0.35
CA HIS A 100 6.71 13.57 -1.60
C HIS A 100 5.36 12.92 -1.81
N TYR A 101 4.32 13.72 -1.77
CA TYR A 101 2.94 13.29 -1.98
C TYR A 101 2.43 13.70 -3.37
N GLU A 102 1.52 12.92 -3.94
CA GLU A 102 0.98 13.19 -5.29
C GLU A 102 -0.55 13.26 -5.28
N LEU A 103 -1.08 14.39 -5.78
CA LEU A 103 -2.47 14.50 -6.23
C LEU A 103 -2.51 14.27 -7.74
N LYS A 104 -3.12 13.17 -8.14
CA LYS A 104 -3.22 12.73 -9.53
C LYS A 104 -4.41 13.36 -10.25
N THR A 105 -4.35 13.40 -11.56
CA THR A 105 -5.49 13.72 -12.42
C THR A 105 -6.50 12.58 -12.38
N ARG A 106 -7.79 12.89 -12.20
CA ARG A 106 -8.86 11.92 -12.38
C ARG A 106 -9.03 11.57 -13.85
N ASN A 107 -9.25 10.31 -14.15
CA ASN A 107 -9.60 9.90 -15.51
C ASN A 107 -11.03 10.38 -15.82
N PRO A 108 -11.24 11.32 -16.80
CA PRO A 108 -12.56 11.84 -17.13
C PRO A 108 -13.50 10.77 -17.69
N LYS A 109 -12.98 9.72 -18.33
CA LYS A 109 -13.78 8.58 -18.85
C LYS A 109 -14.47 7.78 -17.73
N ARG A 110 -14.08 7.95 -16.48
CA ARG A 110 -14.72 7.28 -15.34
C ARG A 110 -16.16 7.70 -15.09
N LYS A 111 -16.59 8.87 -15.61
CA LYS A 111 -18.00 9.32 -15.53
C LYS A 111 -18.94 8.45 -16.38
N GLU A 112 -18.40 7.72 -17.33
CA GLU A 112 -19.16 6.85 -18.25
C GLU A 112 -19.19 5.37 -17.79
N MET A 113 -18.59 5.05 -16.65
CA MET A 113 -18.61 3.69 -16.11
C MET A 113 -20.04 3.33 -15.68
N LYS A 114 -20.64 2.40 -16.41
CA LYS A 114 -21.91 1.76 -16.01
C LYS A 114 -21.64 0.76 -14.90
N GLY A 115 -22.59 0.59 -13.99
CA GLY A 115 -22.66 -0.59 -13.13
C GLY A 115 -23.06 -1.82 -13.95
N PHE A 116 -23.15 -2.98 -13.32
CA PHE A 116 -23.66 -4.18 -13.99
C PHE A 116 -25.19 -4.18 -14.02
N ASP A 117 -25.72 -4.87 -15.01
CA ASP A 117 -27.15 -5.08 -15.20
C ASP A 117 -27.47 -6.55 -15.47
N SER A 118 -28.72 -6.86 -15.84
CA SER A 118 -29.17 -8.23 -16.07
C SER A 118 -28.55 -8.93 -17.30
N SER A 119 -27.78 -8.21 -18.12
CA SER A 119 -27.02 -8.78 -19.25
C SER A 119 -25.63 -9.25 -18.85
N ASP A 120 -25.19 -8.93 -17.61
CA ASP A 120 -23.87 -9.28 -17.14
C ASP A 120 -23.80 -10.68 -16.55
N VAL A 121 -22.68 -11.34 -16.77
CA VAL A 121 -22.31 -12.62 -16.16
C VAL A 121 -21.18 -12.37 -15.17
N LEU A 122 -21.51 -12.41 -13.86
CA LEU A 122 -20.55 -12.25 -12.79
C LEU A 122 -19.93 -13.59 -12.41
N TYR A 123 -18.59 -13.65 -12.35
CA TYR A 123 -17.85 -14.83 -11.96
C TYR A 123 -17.05 -14.55 -10.68
N LEU A 124 -17.40 -15.25 -9.61
CA LEU A 124 -16.67 -15.15 -8.34
C LEU A 124 -15.36 -15.95 -8.42
N ILE A 125 -14.25 -15.30 -8.11
CA ILE A 125 -12.92 -15.93 -8.08
C ILE A 125 -12.31 -15.80 -6.68
N MET A 126 -11.88 -16.93 -6.15
CA MET A 126 -10.94 -16.99 -5.04
C MET A 126 -9.53 -17.13 -5.63
N PRO A 127 -8.68 -16.08 -5.58
CA PRO A 127 -7.38 -16.07 -6.27
C PRO A 127 -6.54 -17.30 -5.98
N ASP A 128 -6.35 -17.62 -4.71
CA ASP A 128 -5.55 -18.78 -4.25
C ASP A 128 -5.95 -20.11 -4.90
N ARG A 129 -7.21 -20.25 -5.33
CA ARG A 129 -7.77 -21.50 -5.87
C ARG A 129 -7.94 -21.53 -7.38
N PHE A 130 -7.68 -20.40 -8.05
CA PHE A 130 -7.98 -20.29 -9.47
C PHE A 130 -6.79 -20.69 -10.36
N ALA A 131 -5.72 -19.92 -10.35
CA ALA A 131 -4.52 -20.19 -11.13
C ALA A 131 -3.29 -19.55 -10.50
N ASN A 132 -2.17 -20.25 -10.54
CA ASN A 132 -0.86 -19.73 -10.14
C ASN A 132 -0.16 -19.17 -11.40
N GLY A 133 0.08 -17.88 -11.43
CA GLY A 133 0.75 -17.18 -12.54
C GLY A 133 2.21 -16.87 -12.24
N ASP A 134 2.57 -16.82 -10.94
CA ASP A 134 3.93 -16.55 -10.48
C ASP A 134 4.32 -17.44 -9.29
N PRO A 135 4.88 -18.63 -9.53
CA PRO A 135 5.31 -19.52 -8.45
C PRO A 135 6.36 -18.93 -7.51
N THR A 136 6.99 -17.80 -7.86
CA THR A 136 8.02 -17.17 -7.01
C THR A 136 7.41 -16.45 -5.81
N ASN A 137 6.12 -16.12 -5.86
CA ASN A 137 5.39 -15.49 -4.78
C ASN A 137 4.73 -16.49 -3.81
N ASP A 138 4.74 -17.80 -4.10
CA ASP A 138 4.13 -18.84 -3.29
C ASP A 138 4.61 -18.87 -1.83
N GLN A 139 5.87 -18.46 -1.60
CA GLN A 139 6.52 -18.50 -0.29
C GLN A 139 7.28 -17.21 0.00
N ILE A 140 6.51 -16.14 0.23
CA ILE A 140 7.10 -14.87 0.70
C ILE A 140 7.19 -14.90 2.23
N PRO A 141 8.32 -14.49 2.83
CA PRO A 141 8.44 -14.36 4.27
C PRO A 141 7.42 -13.37 4.83
N MET A 142 6.48 -13.89 5.57
CA MET A 142 5.44 -13.14 6.29
C MET A 142 5.38 -13.65 7.73
N ARG A 143 4.56 -13.04 8.56
CA ARG A 143 4.40 -13.41 9.96
C ARG A 143 4.04 -14.90 10.15
N THR A 144 3.21 -15.43 9.26
CA THR A 144 2.63 -16.79 9.39
C THR A 144 3.23 -17.80 8.43
N ASN A 145 4.26 -17.63 7.72
CA ASN A 145 5.06 -18.60 6.92
C ASN A 145 4.31 -19.88 6.44
N TYR A 146 3.13 -19.72 5.84
CA TYR A 146 2.39 -20.86 5.29
C TYR A 146 3.07 -21.40 4.01
N LYS A 147 3.15 -22.71 3.94
CA LYS A 147 3.58 -23.41 2.71
C LYS A 147 2.37 -23.70 1.82
N VAL A 148 2.59 -23.61 0.52
CA VAL A 148 1.62 -24.09 -0.46
C VAL A 148 1.53 -25.61 -0.36
N ASP A 149 0.31 -26.12 -0.17
CA ASP A 149 -0.01 -27.56 -0.19
C ASP A 149 -1.36 -27.80 -0.84
N ARG A 150 -1.36 -28.12 -2.13
CA ARG A 150 -2.57 -28.35 -2.93
C ARG A 150 -3.34 -29.61 -2.54
N LYS A 151 -2.77 -30.50 -1.74
CA LYS A 151 -3.44 -31.69 -1.24
C LYS A 151 -4.25 -31.41 0.04
N ASN A 152 -3.90 -30.37 0.76
CA ASN A 152 -4.61 -29.96 1.96
C ASN A 152 -5.64 -28.86 1.59
N PRO A 153 -6.96 -29.13 1.72
CA PRO A 153 -8.01 -28.14 1.39
C PRO A 153 -7.95 -26.86 2.24
N ASN A 154 -7.32 -26.92 3.42
CA ASN A 154 -7.18 -25.80 4.34
C ASN A 154 -5.86 -25.01 4.15
N ALA A 155 -4.94 -25.50 3.32
CA ALA A 155 -3.71 -24.80 3.01
C ALA A 155 -3.87 -23.83 1.83
N ARG A 156 -2.90 -22.95 1.64
CA ARG A 156 -2.78 -22.17 0.40
C ARG A 156 -2.41 -23.07 -0.77
N HIS A 157 -2.94 -22.76 -1.95
CA HIS A 157 -2.67 -23.49 -3.20
C HIS A 157 -1.82 -22.69 -4.20
N GLY A 158 -1.51 -21.42 -3.89
CA GLY A 158 -0.59 -20.59 -4.66
C GLY A 158 -1.20 -19.92 -5.89
N GLY A 159 -2.54 -19.87 -5.99
CA GLY A 159 -3.16 -19.03 -7.00
C GLY A 159 -3.04 -17.55 -6.66
N ASP A 160 -2.85 -16.70 -7.68
CA ASP A 160 -2.54 -15.28 -7.56
C ASP A 160 -3.25 -14.40 -8.60
N ILE A 161 -3.10 -13.08 -8.46
CA ILE A 161 -3.69 -12.10 -9.40
C ILE A 161 -3.07 -12.25 -10.81
N LYS A 162 -1.80 -12.62 -10.90
CA LYS A 162 -1.13 -12.88 -12.19
C LYS A 162 -1.77 -14.05 -12.91
N GLY A 163 -2.07 -15.14 -12.20
CA GLY A 163 -2.77 -16.30 -12.75
C GLY A 163 -4.17 -15.96 -13.24
N ILE A 164 -4.91 -15.09 -12.53
CA ILE A 164 -6.19 -14.58 -13.00
C ILE A 164 -5.99 -13.77 -14.28
N SER A 165 -5.04 -12.85 -14.30
CA SER A 165 -4.72 -12.03 -15.46
C SER A 165 -4.37 -12.87 -16.70
N ASP A 166 -3.59 -13.93 -16.52
CA ASP A 166 -3.21 -14.84 -17.61
C ASP A 166 -4.38 -15.67 -18.15
N ARG A 167 -5.50 -15.74 -17.42
CA ARG A 167 -6.71 -16.49 -17.77
C ARG A 167 -7.90 -15.63 -18.16
N LEU A 168 -7.71 -14.31 -18.33
CA LEU A 168 -8.81 -13.41 -18.76
C LEU A 168 -9.41 -13.81 -20.10
N GLY A 169 -8.59 -14.28 -21.06
CA GLY A 169 -9.08 -14.81 -22.34
C GLY A 169 -10.05 -15.98 -22.14
N TYR A 170 -9.68 -16.95 -21.30
CA TYR A 170 -10.55 -18.08 -20.97
C TYR A 170 -11.88 -17.62 -20.35
N LEU A 171 -11.84 -16.66 -19.43
CA LEU A 171 -13.05 -16.11 -18.79
C LEU A 171 -13.93 -15.39 -19.80
N SER A 172 -13.32 -14.62 -20.71
CA SER A 172 -14.04 -13.95 -21.81
C SER A 172 -14.71 -14.95 -22.75
N ASP A 173 -14.01 -16.01 -23.14
CA ASP A 173 -14.55 -17.09 -24.02
C ASP A 173 -15.69 -17.85 -23.34
N LEU A 174 -15.66 -17.94 -21.99
CA LEU A 174 -16.73 -18.50 -21.18
C LEU A 174 -17.99 -17.60 -21.13
N GLY A 175 -17.88 -16.34 -21.59
CA GLY A 175 -18.95 -15.35 -21.56
C GLY A 175 -19.01 -14.51 -20.27
N VAL A 176 -17.98 -14.55 -19.43
CA VAL A 176 -17.88 -13.71 -18.23
C VAL A 176 -17.69 -12.26 -18.63
N THR A 177 -18.53 -11.35 -18.10
CA THR A 177 -18.43 -9.91 -18.35
C THR A 177 -17.90 -9.14 -17.16
N ALA A 178 -18.02 -9.71 -15.96
CA ALA A 178 -17.52 -9.10 -14.73
C ALA A 178 -16.92 -10.14 -13.78
N ILE A 179 -15.83 -9.79 -13.13
CA ILE A 179 -15.15 -10.64 -12.14
C ILE A 179 -15.40 -10.07 -10.75
N TRP A 180 -15.81 -10.93 -9.83
CA TRP A 180 -15.89 -10.64 -8.41
C TRP A 180 -14.76 -11.38 -7.70
N LEU A 181 -13.75 -10.68 -7.28
CA LEU A 181 -12.63 -11.28 -6.53
C LEU A 181 -12.97 -11.40 -5.05
N ASN A 182 -12.61 -12.52 -4.43
CA ASN A 182 -12.41 -12.55 -2.99
C ASN A 182 -11.36 -11.48 -2.61
N PRO A 183 -11.36 -11.00 -1.34
CA PRO A 183 -10.44 -9.92 -0.95
C PRO A 183 -8.99 -10.23 -1.30
N VAL A 184 -8.33 -9.24 -1.91
CA VAL A 184 -6.93 -9.33 -2.39
C VAL A 184 -5.95 -8.51 -1.54
N LEU A 185 -6.43 -7.89 -0.47
CA LEU A 185 -5.59 -7.19 0.48
C LEU A 185 -4.79 -8.17 1.33
N GLU A 186 -3.66 -7.72 1.86
CA GLU A 186 -2.81 -8.53 2.72
C GLU A 186 -3.62 -9.21 3.82
N ASN A 187 -3.45 -10.52 3.95
CA ASN A 187 -4.13 -11.30 4.98
C ASN A 187 -3.20 -12.37 5.56
N ASP A 188 -2.41 -11.96 6.52
CA ASP A 188 -1.37 -12.77 7.18
C ASP A 188 -1.82 -13.26 8.57
N MET A 189 -3.00 -13.90 8.60
CA MET A 189 -3.57 -14.50 9.82
C MET A 189 -3.22 -15.97 9.95
N GLU A 190 -3.16 -16.45 11.19
CA GLU A 190 -3.06 -17.87 11.48
C GLU A 190 -4.25 -18.65 10.91
N GLY A 191 -4.05 -19.92 10.54
CA GLY A 191 -5.11 -20.75 9.97
C GLY A 191 -5.24 -20.68 8.45
N GLY A 192 -4.20 -20.19 7.74
CA GLY A 192 -4.09 -20.27 6.28
C GLY A 192 -4.65 -19.08 5.52
N SER A 193 -5.71 -18.44 5.97
CA SER A 193 -6.29 -17.21 5.37
C SER A 193 -6.36 -17.18 3.83
N TYR A 194 -6.43 -18.32 3.17
CA TYR A 194 -6.35 -18.44 1.69
C TYR A 194 -7.54 -17.79 0.96
N HIS A 195 -8.65 -17.61 1.66
CA HIS A 195 -9.86 -16.98 1.09
C HIS A 195 -9.84 -15.44 1.11
N GLY A 196 -8.81 -14.81 1.71
CA GLY A 196 -8.61 -13.36 1.70
C GLY A 196 -9.43 -12.55 2.71
N CYS A 197 -10.35 -13.16 3.48
CA CYS A 197 -11.31 -12.43 4.33
C CYS A 197 -10.72 -11.92 5.66
N ALA A 198 -9.52 -12.33 6.04
CA ALA A 198 -8.87 -11.93 7.29
C ALA A 198 -7.79 -10.87 7.04
N THR A 199 -8.20 -9.71 6.53
CA THR A 199 -7.31 -8.61 6.16
C THR A 199 -6.47 -8.13 7.35
N THR A 200 -5.15 -8.08 7.18
CA THR A 200 -4.18 -7.59 8.17
C THR A 200 -3.58 -6.23 7.80
N ASP A 201 -3.63 -5.84 6.52
CA ASP A 201 -3.25 -4.52 6.06
C ASP A 201 -4.20 -4.06 4.95
N TYR A 202 -4.94 -2.96 5.20
CA TYR A 202 -5.91 -2.40 4.26
C TYR A 202 -5.28 -1.55 3.15
N TYR A 203 -3.99 -1.25 3.23
CA TYR A 203 -3.27 -0.41 2.28
C TYR A 203 -2.34 -1.18 1.35
N ARG A 204 -2.24 -2.50 1.55
CA ARG A 204 -1.38 -3.37 0.76
C ARG A 204 -2.16 -4.49 0.10
N VAL A 205 -1.85 -4.77 -1.16
CA VAL A 205 -2.24 -6.01 -1.81
C VAL A 205 -1.41 -7.15 -1.23
N ASP A 206 -2.03 -8.33 -1.02
CA ASP A 206 -1.29 -9.52 -0.56
C ASP A 206 -0.18 -9.81 -1.58
N PRO A 207 1.05 -9.93 -1.14
CA PRO A 207 2.18 -10.14 -2.05
C PRO A 207 2.25 -11.56 -2.65
N ARG A 208 1.39 -12.45 -2.15
CA ARG A 208 1.30 -13.85 -2.61
C ARG A 208 0.23 -14.05 -3.65
#